data_e86da409408dca354a471a6fc80ee70e
#
_entry.id   e86da409408dca354a471a6fc80ee70e
#
_cell.length_a   1.000
_cell.length_b   1.000
_cell.length_c   1.000
_cell.angle_alpha   90.00
_cell.angle_beta   90.00
_cell.angle_gamma   90.00
#
_symmetry.space_group_name_H-M   'P 1'
#
loop_
_entity.id
_entity.type
_entity.pdbx_description
1 polymer ?
#
loop_
_entity_poly.entity_id
_entity_poly.type
_entity_poly.pdbx_seq_one_letter_code
_entity_poly.pdbx_strand_id
1 'polypeptide(L)'
;ELSILDALLRKQILAIALDVEHFLKVGLMAEISQNDAEDGYALVQHFFAKYPRIPQELRAKAHNSYCNDLVTKMDAEGYAVWNAIEVLSFGQFIQLYKLYSAENGRWNNRICNLLIPAKSIRNAAAHNNCILNSLQTPYSTPKPNMTRQIESFVSRVPELKKSKSRKTKLA
;
A
#
# COMPACT_ATOMS: atom_id res chain seq x y z
N GLU A 1 11.02 16.87 -22.67
CA GLU A 1 9.74 17.36 -22.11
C GLU A 1 8.99 16.25 -21.35
N LEU A 2 8.82 15.04 -21.94
CA LEU A 2 8.12 13.93 -21.28
C LEU A 2 8.81 13.47 -19.98
N SER A 3 10.13 13.49 -19.90
CA SER A 3 10.87 13.11 -18.70
C SER A 3 10.63 14.08 -17.53
N ILE A 4 10.46 15.36 -17.81
CA ILE A 4 10.13 16.38 -16.79
C ILE A 4 8.70 16.15 -16.31
N LEU A 5 7.77 15.91 -17.23
CA LEU A 5 6.39 15.63 -16.89
C LEU A 5 6.27 14.34 -16.05
N ASP A 6 6.98 13.30 -16.41
CA ASP A 6 7.03 12.05 -15.66
C ASP A 6 7.60 12.25 -14.24
N ALA A 7 8.65 13.06 -14.09
CA ALA A 7 9.22 13.38 -12.79
C ALA A 7 8.23 14.16 -11.89
N LEU A 8 7.51 15.13 -12.45
CA LEU A 8 6.48 15.87 -11.73
C LEU A 8 5.32 14.95 -11.32
N LEU A 9 4.87 14.09 -12.24
CA LEU A 9 3.80 13.13 -11.96
C LEU A 9 4.20 12.16 -10.85
N ARG A 10 5.43 11.60 -10.88
CA ARG A 10 5.94 10.72 -9.82
C ARG A 10 5.94 11.40 -8.47
N LYS A 11 6.36 12.66 -8.41
CA LYS A 11 6.37 13.45 -7.16
C LYS A 11 4.96 13.59 -6.57
N GLN A 12 3.97 13.89 -7.39
CA GLN A 12 2.58 14.00 -6.95
C GLN A 12 2.01 12.65 -6.51
N ILE A 13 2.24 11.60 -7.28
CA ILE A 13 1.81 10.24 -6.93
C ILE A 13 2.41 9.80 -5.61
N LEU A 14 3.70 10.04 -5.39
CA LEU A 14 4.37 9.67 -4.14
C LEU A 14 3.79 10.41 -2.94
N ALA A 15 3.55 11.72 -3.06
CA ALA A 15 2.91 12.50 -2.00
C ALA A 15 1.53 11.95 -1.63
N ILE A 16 0.66 11.76 -2.61
CA ILE A 16 -0.69 11.19 -2.39
C ILE A 16 -0.60 9.78 -1.79
N ALA A 17 0.33 8.95 -2.25
CA ALA A 17 0.47 7.58 -1.76
C ALA A 17 0.97 7.52 -0.31
N LEU A 18 1.82 8.46 0.12
CA LEU A 18 2.25 8.61 1.51
C LEU A 18 1.08 9.04 2.41
N ASP A 19 0.24 9.97 1.94
CA ASP A 19 -0.98 10.36 2.66
C ASP A 19 -1.93 9.17 2.81
N VAL A 20 -2.15 8.39 1.75
CA VAL A 20 -2.99 7.18 1.79
C VAL A 20 -2.41 6.16 2.80
N GLU A 21 -1.10 5.92 2.79
CA GLU A 21 -0.44 5.03 3.75
C GLU A 21 -0.66 5.53 5.19
N HIS A 22 -0.43 6.82 5.42
CA HIS A 22 -0.61 7.45 6.73
C HIS A 22 -2.06 7.31 7.25
N PHE A 23 -3.04 7.71 6.45
CA PHE A 23 -4.44 7.63 6.86
C PHE A 23 -4.93 6.20 7.10
N LEU A 24 -4.41 5.22 6.35
CA LEU A 24 -4.71 3.81 6.61
C LEU A 24 -4.12 3.34 7.92
N LYS A 25 -2.90 3.73 8.28
CA LYS A 25 -2.27 3.43 9.56
C LYS A 25 -3.05 4.04 10.73
N VAL A 26 -3.38 5.33 10.62
CA VAL A 26 -4.17 6.04 11.64
C VAL A 26 -5.55 5.41 11.80
N GLY A 27 -6.21 5.09 10.69
CA GLY A 27 -7.52 4.42 10.71
C GLY A 27 -7.47 3.06 11.39
N LEU A 28 -6.48 2.23 11.07
CA LEU A 28 -6.27 0.94 11.73
C LEU A 28 -6.04 1.09 13.23
N MET A 29 -5.19 2.06 13.63
CA MET A 29 -4.93 2.33 15.04
C MET A 29 -6.17 2.80 15.81
N ALA A 30 -6.98 3.67 15.19
CA ALA A 30 -8.24 4.11 15.77
C ALA A 30 -9.23 2.95 15.96
N GLU A 31 -9.29 2.01 15.00
CA GLU A 31 -10.13 0.82 15.12
C GLU A 31 -9.65 -0.13 16.23
N ILE A 32 -8.35 -0.38 16.32
CA ILE A 32 -7.76 -1.25 17.34
C ILE A 32 -7.97 -0.66 18.73
N SER A 33 -7.76 0.64 18.91
CA SER A 33 -7.93 1.32 20.20
C SER A 33 -9.38 1.37 20.71
N GLN A 34 -10.36 1.12 19.82
CA GLN A 34 -11.79 1.02 20.17
C GLN A 34 -12.26 -0.44 20.36
N ASN A 35 -11.38 -1.41 20.18
CA ASN A 35 -11.68 -2.82 20.29
C ASN A 35 -11.12 -3.37 21.61
N ASP A 36 -11.96 -3.45 22.62
CA ASP A 36 -11.58 -3.93 23.97
C ASP A 36 -11.02 -5.37 23.98
N ALA A 37 -11.24 -6.15 22.90
CA ALA A 37 -10.71 -7.50 22.76
C ALA A 37 -9.27 -7.52 22.21
N GLU A 38 -8.71 -6.37 21.81
CA GLU A 38 -7.40 -6.25 21.18
C GLU A 38 -6.41 -5.59 22.15
N ASP A 39 -5.37 -6.33 22.54
CA ASP A 39 -4.29 -5.82 23.38
C ASP A 39 -3.16 -5.14 22.56
N GLY A 40 -3.28 -5.16 21.24
CA GLY A 40 -2.29 -4.64 20.30
C GLY A 40 -1.08 -5.55 20.10
N TYR A 41 -0.94 -6.66 20.81
CA TYR A 41 0.15 -7.63 20.65
C TYR A 41 -0.32 -8.90 19.93
N ALA A 42 -1.51 -9.40 20.25
CA ALA A 42 -2.06 -10.63 19.69
C ALA A 42 -2.16 -10.59 18.17
N LEU A 43 -2.60 -9.46 17.61
CA LEU A 43 -2.66 -9.24 16.17
C LEU A 43 -1.29 -9.40 15.49
N VAL A 44 -0.24 -8.79 16.06
CA VAL A 44 1.10 -8.85 15.47
C VAL A 44 1.72 -10.23 15.63
N GLN A 45 1.50 -10.91 16.75
CA GLN A 45 1.93 -12.29 16.95
C GLN A 45 1.28 -13.22 15.91
N HIS A 46 -0.05 -13.09 15.71
CA HIS A 46 -0.75 -13.87 14.70
C HIS A 46 -0.25 -13.53 13.27
N PHE A 47 -0.02 -12.25 12.99
CA PHE A 47 0.54 -11.82 11.72
C PHE A 47 1.90 -12.43 11.44
N PHE A 48 2.82 -12.45 12.41
CA PHE A 48 4.14 -13.04 12.26
C PHE A 48 4.10 -14.57 12.17
N ALA A 49 3.18 -15.23 12.88
CA ALA A 49 2.95 -16.66 12.75
C ALA A 49 2.49 -17.02 11.33
N LYS A 50 1.61 -16.21 10.75
CA LYS A 50 1.12 -16.38 9.37
C LYS A 50 2.17 -16.04 8.31
N TYR A 51 3.05 -15.09 8.59
CA TYR A 51 4.08 -14.59 7.66
C TYR A 51 5.48 -14.63 8.29
N PRO A 52 6.07 -15.81 8.54
CA PRO A 52 7.30 -15.96 9.35
C PRO A 52 8.55 -15.32 8.75
N ARG A 53 8.51 -14.96 7.46
CA ARG A 53 9.60 -14.21 6.81
C ARG A 53 9.66 -12.75 7.23
N ILE A 54 8.55 -12.16 7.64
CA ILE A 54 8.48 -10.72 7.94
C ILE A 54 9.38 -10.34 9.12
N PRO A 55 9.31 -10.99 10.30
CA PRO A 55 10.22 -10.64 11.40
C PRO A 55 11.69 -10.86 11.05
N GLN A 56 12.02 -11.84 10.22
CA GLN A 56 13.39 -12.04 9.73
C GLN A 56 13.85 -10.89 8.83
N GLU A 57 12.98 -10.42 7.92
CA GLU A 57 13.25 -9.26 7.06
C GLU A 57 13.42 -7.97 7.86
N LEU A 58 12.63 -7.78 8.92
CA LEU A 58 12.74 -6.62 9.81
C LEU A 58 14.10 -6.61 10.51
N ARG A 59 14.54 -7.73 11.09
CA ARG A 59 15.85 -7.87 11.72
C ARG A 59 16.99 -7.66 10.73
N ALA A 60 16.89 -8.22 9.54
CA ALA A 60 17.92 -8.05 8.50
C ALA A 60 18.06 -6.59 8.04
N LYS A 61 16.97 -5.83 8.00
CA LYS A 61 16.96 -4.41 7.62
C LYS A 61 17.39 -3.49 8.77
N ALA A 62 17.21 -3.90 10.01
CA ALA A 62 17.48 -3.09 11.20
C ALA A 62 18.91 -2.52 11.19
N HIS A 63 19.92 -3.32 10.87
CA HIS A 63 21.33 -2.91 10.86
C HIS A 63 21.65 -1.71 9.96
N ASN A 64 20.79 -1.41 8.98
CA ASN A 64 21.01 -0.35 7.99
C ASN A 64 19.86 0.67 7.94
N SER A 65 19.04 0.78 8.99
CA SER A 65 17.87 1.65 8.99
C SER A 65 17.86 2.60 10.19
N TYR A 66 17.16 3.74 10.05
CA TYR A 66 16.88 4.66 11.15
C TYR A 66 16.01 4.02 12.25
N CYS A 67 15.40 2.86 11.98
CA CYS A 67 14.54 2.15 12.91
C CYS A 67 15.25 1.02 13.67
N ASN A 68 16.60 0.95 13.62
CA ASN A 68 17.36 -0.12 14.27
C ASN A 68 17.03 -0.24 15.76
N ASP A 69 17.08 0.87 16.49
CA ASP A 69 16.81 0.88 17.94
C ASP A 69 15.38 0.43 18.27
N LEU A 70 14.43 0.83 17.43
CA LEU A 70 13.03 0.43 17.56
C LEU A 70 12.87 -1.07 17.34
N VAL A 71 13.47 -1.65 16.30
CA VAL A 71 13.41 -3.10 16.03
C VAL A 71 14.09 -3.89 17.14
N THR A 72 15.26 -3.46 17.60
CA THR A 72 15.99 -4.10 18.71
C THR A 72 15.17 -4.11 19.98
N LYS A 73 14.52 -2.99 20.31
CA LYS A 73 13.64 -2.89 21.47
C LYS A 73 12.42 -3.83 21.34
N MET A 74 11.78 -3.85 20.17
CA MET A 74 10.63 -4.73 19.91
C MET A 74 10.99 -6.21 19.96
N ASP A 75 12.19 -6.61 19.52
CA ASP A 75 12.66 -7.99 19.64
C ASP A 75 12.82 -8.43 21.09
N ALA A 76 13.14 -7.51 22.00
CA ALA A 76 13.29 -7.78 23.42
C ALA A 76 11.96 -7.72 24.19
N GLU A 77 11.09 -6.77 23.88
CA GLU A 77 9.87 -6.45 24.64
C GLU A 77 8.58 -6.99 23.99
N GLY A 78 8.64 -7.42 22.73
CA GLY A 78 7.50 -7.81 21.90
C GLY A 78 7.05 -6.71 20.94
N TYR A 79 6.41 -7.14 19.86
CA TYR A 79 5.93 -6.27 18.79
C TYR A 79 4.48 -5.85 19.05
N ALA A 80 4.29 -4.64 19.57
CA ALA A 80 2.98 -4.02 19.59
C ALA A 80 2.62 -3.45 18.21
N VAL A 81 1.33 -3.40 17.89
CA VAL A 81 0.86 -2.95 16.56
C VAL A 81 1.30 -1.53 16.24
N TRP A 82 1.25 -0.61 17.21
CA TRP A 82 1.68 0.79 17.01
C TRP A 82 3.16 0.94 16.71
N ASN A 83 4.02 0.04 17.21
CA ASN A 83 5.43 0.02 16.87
C ASN A 83 5.68 -0.74 15.56
N ALA A 84 4.97 -1.85 15.34
CA ALA A 84 5.13 -2.68 14.17
C ALA A 84 4.81 -1.90 12.87
N ILE A 85 3.74 -1.08 12.86
CA ILE A 85 3.35 -0.31 11.68
C ILE A 85 4.39 0.73 11.25
N GLU A 86 5.29 1.15 12.15
CA GLU A 86 6.37 2.10 11.83
C GLU A 86 7.51 1.43 11.03
N VAL A 87 7.77 0.15 11.29
CA VAL A 87 8.88 -0.59 10.67
C VAL A 87 8.44 -1.45 9.48
N LEU A 88 7.16 -1.76 9.36
CA LEU A 88 6.61 -2.52 8.24
C LEU A 88 6.67 -1.70 6.95
N SER A 89 7.12 -2.34 5.87
CA SER A 89 6.94 -1.75 4.54
C SER A 89 5.44 -1.62 4.22
N PHE A 90 5.08 -0.71 3.31
CA PHE A 90 3.67 -0.52 2.91
C PHE A 90 3.01 -1.84 2.45
N GLY A 91 3.78 -2.71 1.76
CA GLY A 91 3.28 -4.02 1.37
C GLY A 91 2.98 -4.96 2.54
N GLN A 92 3.83 -4.99 3.55
CA GLN A 92 3.64 -5.76 4.78
C GLN A 92 2.50 -5.18 5.63
N PHE A 93 2.40 -3.85 5.71
CA PHE A 93 1.27 -3.18 6.35
C PHE A 93 -0.07 -3.54 5.70
N ILE A 94 -0.15 -3.58 4.35
CA ILE A 94 -1.37 -4.03 3.66
C ILE A 94 -1.74 -5.47 4.04
N GLN A 95 -0.77 -6.36 4.24
CA GLN A 95 -1.03 -7.74 4.68
C GLN A 95 -1.58 -7.76 6.11
N LEU A 96 -1.02 -6.96 7.02
CA LEU A 96 -1.53 -6.79 8.39
C LEU A 96 -2.96 -6.24 8.40
N TYR A 97 -3.20 -5.16 7.64
CA TYR A 97 -4.52 -4.55 7.50
C TYR A 97 -5.57 -5.53 6.99
N LYS A 98 -5.21 -6.35 6.00
CA LYS A 98 -6.09 -7.39 5.45
C LYS A 98 -6.40 -8.48 6.47
N LEU A 99 -5.39 -8.90 7.25
CA LEU A 99 -5.58 -9.89 8.30
C LEU A 99 -6.57 -9.37 9.34
N TYR A 100 -6.31 -8.20 9.92
CA TYR A 100 -7.18 -7.56 10.90
C TYR A 100 -8.62 -7.38 10.39
N SER A 101 -8.77 -6.85 9.17
CA SER A 101 -10.08 -6.61 8.58
C SER A 101 -10.87 -7.90 8.35
N ALA A 102 -10.20 -9.00 8.00
CA ALA A 102 -10.84 -10.28 7.80
C ALA A 102 -11.33 -10.89 9.11
N GLU A 103 -10.53 -10.78 10.20
CA GLU A 103 -10.85 -11.34 11.51
C GLU A 103 -11.96 -10.58 12.22
N ASN A 104 -12.02 -9.28 12.03
CA ASN A 104 -13.02 -8.43 12.69
C ASN A 104 -14.28 -8.20 11.84
N GLY A 105 -14.50 -8.97 10.78
CA GLY A 105 -15.68 -8.87 9.92
C GLY A 105 -15.83 -7.53 9.19
N ARG A 106 -14.78 -6.68 9.21
CA ARG A 106 -14.74 -5.35 8.60
C ARG A 106 -14.14 -5.36 7.19
N TRP A 107 -14.06 -6.54 6.57
CA TRP A 107 -13.49 -6.70 5.25
C TRP A 107 -14.21 -5.82 4.22
N ASN A 108 -13.57 -4.71 3.86
CA ASN A 108 -14.04 -3.83 2.81
C ASN A 108 -13.34 -4.19 1.50
N ASN A 109 -13.95 -5.04 0.70
CA ASN A 109 -13.45 -5.45 -0.62
C ASN A 109 -13.08 -4.24 -1.50
N ARG A 110 -13.79 -3.13 -1.38
CA ARG A 110 -13.54 -1.93 -2.18
C ARG A 110 -12.18 -1.33 -1.87
N ILE A 111 -11.87 -1.12 -0.59
CA ILE A 111 -10.57 -0.58 -0.16
C ILE A 111 -9.47 -1.59 -0.44
N CYS A 112 -9.63 -2.84 0.01
CA CYS A 112 -8.62 -3.88 -0.14
C CYS A 112 -8.20 -4.12 -1.60
N ASN A 113 -9.13 -4.01 -2.56
CA ASN A 113 -8.82 -4.16 -3.97
C ASN A 113 -8.04 -2.97 -4.57
N LEU A 114 -8.11 -1.79 -3.94
CA LEU A 114 -7.35 -0.61 -4.37
C LEU A 114 -5.94 -0.56 -3.76
N LEU A 115 -5.69 -1.25 -2.65
CA LEU A 115 -4.40 -1.20 -1.95
C LEU A 115 -3.25 -1.79 -2.77
N ILE A 116 -3.48 -2.86 -3.54
CA ILE A 116 -2.45 -3.49 -4.36
C ILE A 116 -2.00 -2.57 -5.50
N PRO A 117 -2.90 -2.02 -6.34
CA PRO A 117 -2.49 -1.05 -7.36
C PRO A 117 -1.90 0.23 -6.75
N ALA A 118 -2.40 0.71 -5.61
CA ALA A 118 -1.83 1.85 -4.90
C ALA A 118 -0.37 1.58 -4.48
N LYS A 119 -0.09 0.41 -3.90
CA LYS A 119 1.28 -0.03 -3.59
C LYS A 119 2.16 -0.07 -4.84
N SER A 120 1.64 -0.61 -5.94
CA SER A 120 2.41 -0.77 -7.17
C SER A 120 2.82 0.57 -7.77
N ILE A 121 1.90 1.52 -7.86
CA ILE A 121 2.20 2.85 -8.40
C ILE A 121 3.09 3.67 -7.45
N ARG A 122 2.88 3.55 -6.13
CA ARG A 122 3.75 4.15 -5.11
C ARG A 122 5.19 3.65 -5.25
N ASN A 123 5.37 2.34 -5.39
CA ASN A 123 6.70 1.76 -5.54
C ASN A 123 7.36 2.19 -6.86
N ALA A 124 6.62 2.22 -7.96
CA ALA A 124 7.13 2.73 -9.22
C ALA A 124 7.60 4.19 -9.10
N ALA A 125 6.83 5.04 -8.43
CA ALA A 125 7.20 6.43 -8.17
C ALA A 125 8.44 6.55 -7.28
N ALA A 126 8.51 5.78 -6.20
CA ALA A 126 9.63 5.80 -5.24
C ALA A 126 10.95 5.29 -5.83
N HIS A 127 10.88 4.31 -6.75
CA HIS A 127 12.06 3.76 -7.43
C HIS A 127 12.43 4.49 -8.73
N ASN A 128 11.85 5.67 -8.98
CA ASN A 128 12.09 6.46 -10.18
C ASN A 128 11.78 5.72 -11.51
N ASN A 129 10.88 4.74 -11.49
CA ASN A 129 10.43 4.08 -12.70
C ASN A 129 9.62 5.06 -13.55
N CYS A 130 9.80 5.00 -14.87
CA CYS A 130 9.05 5.83 -15.81
C CYS A 130 7.58 5.39 -15.83
N ILE A 131 6.68 6.17 -15.22
CA ILE A 131 5.24 5.87 -15.15
C ILE A 131 4.58 6.07 -16.53
N LEU A 132 5.04 7.06 -17.28
CA LEU A 132 4.51 7.36 -18.61
C LEU A 132 4.94 6.35 -19.69
N ASN A 133 5.94 5.51 -19.41
CA ASN A 133 6.42 4.52 -20.39
C ASN A 133 5.32 3.51 -20.78
N SER A 134 4.41 3.18 -19.88
CA SER A 134 3.30 2.27 -20.17
C SER A 134 2.21 2.86 -21.08
N LEU A 135 2.32 4.14 -21.44
CA LEU A 135 1.42 4.79 -22.38
C LEU A 135 1.80 4.57 -23.85
N GLN A 136 2.99 3.98 -24.12
CA GLN A 136 3.40 3.65 -25.49
C GLN A 136 2.59 2.48 -26.06
N THR A 137 2.22 2.60 -27.34
CA THR A 137 1.58 1.52 -28.10
C THR A 137 2.51 1.03 -29.20
N PRO A 138 2.57 -0.28 -29.51
CA PRO A 138 1.87 -1.38 -28.85
C PRO A 138 2.48 -1.71 -27.48
N TYR A 139 1.63 -2.15 -26.54
CA TYR A 139 2.10 -2.59 -25.23
C TYR A 139 2.80 -3.95 -25.35
N SER A 140 4.02 -4.05 -24.84
CA SER A 140 4.78 -5.30 -24.81
C SER A 140 4.34 -6.26 -23.69
N THR A 141 3.58 -5.75 -22.72
CA THR A 141 3.10 -6.53 -21.58
C THR A 141 1.57 -6.53 -21.53
N PRO A 142 0.94 -7.60 -21.03
CA PRO A 142 -0.49 -7.61 -20.79
C PRO A 142 -0.90 -6.38 -19.95
N LYS A 143 -1.95 -5.69 -20.39
CA LYS A 143 -2.49 -4.57 -19.63
C LYS A 143 -2.94 -5.07 -18.25
N PRO A 144 -2.61 -4.38 -17.15
CA PRO A 144 -3.20 -4.70 -15.87
C PRO A 144 -4.72 -4.53 -15.99
N ASN A 145 -5.47 -5.51 -15.50
CA ASN A 145 -6.93 -5.43 -15.47
C ASN A 145 -7.33 -4.24 -14.60
N MET A 146 -8.07 -3.31 -15.19
CA MET A 146 -8.63 -2.18 -14.47
C MET A 146 -9.67 -2.72 -13.46
N THR A 147 -9.51 -2.37 -12.18
CA THR A 147 -10.50 -2.77 -11.18
C THR A 147 -11.85 -2.09 -11.47
N ARG A 148 -12.98 -2.76 -11.14
CA ARG A 148 -14.32 -2.19 -11.31
C ARG A 148 -14.48 -0.83 -10.64
N GLN A 149 -13.75 -0.58 -9.54
CA GLN A 149 -13.76 0.69 -8.82
C GLN A 149 -13.11 1.80 -9.65
N ILE A 150 -11.94 1.54 -10.23
CA ILE A 150 -11.25 2.49 -11.12
C ILE A 150 -12.09 2.74 -12.36
N GLU A 151 -12.65 1.69 -12.96
CA GLU A 151 -13.54 1.81 -14.13
C GLU A 151 -14.77 2.68 -13.82
N SER A 152 -15.42 2.44 -12.68
CA SER A 152 -16.57 3.24 -12.23
C SER A 152 -16.18 4.71 -12.00
N PHE A 153 -15.01 4.96 -11.40
CA PHE A 153 -14.53 6.33 -11.20
C PHE A 153 -14.24 7.03 -12.54
N VAL A 154 -13.44 6.41 -13.41
CA VAL A 154 -13.08 6.95 -14.73
C VAL A 154 -14.33 7.21 -15.59
N SER A 155 -15.37 6.37 -15.48
CA SER A 155 -16.63 6.56 -16.21
C SER A 155 -17.42 7.80 -15.77
N ARG A 156 -17.15 8.35 -14.59
CA ARG A 156 -17.79 9.58 -14.07
C ARG A 156 -17.09 10.86 -14.51
N VAL A 157 -15.86 10.77 -15.03
CA VAL A 157 -15.08 11.94 -15.50
C VAL A 157 -15.55 12.27 -16.92
N PRO A 158 -16.18 13.46 -17.14
CA PRO A 158 -16.78 13.81 -18.43
C PRO A 158 -15.80 13.79 -19.60
N GLU A 159 -14.57 14.24 -19.36
CA GLU A 159 -13.48 14.32 -20.34
C GLU A 159 -13.03 12.93 -20.81
N LEU A 160 -13.18 11.90 -19.97
CA LEU A 160 -12.82 10.52 -20.27
C LEU A 160 -13.98 9.73 -20.89
N LYS A 161 -15.23 10.22 -20.76
CA LYS A 161 -16.43 9.60 -21.37
C LYS A 161 -16.44 9.66 -22.90
N LYS A 162 -15.86 10.70 -23.50
CA LYS A 162 -16.00 11.02 -24.92
C LYS A 162 -15.20 10.13 -25.87
N SER A 163 -14.41 9.18 -25.37
CA SER A 163 -13.59 8.36 -26.23
C SER A 163 -13.51 6.90 -25.76
N LYS A 164 -14.31 6.03 -26.40
CA LYS A 164 -14.12 4.57 -26.30
C LYS A 164 -12.65 4.18 -26.64
N SER A 165 -12.04 4.89 -27.57
CA SER A 165 -10.63 4.74 -27.95
C SER A 165 -9.65 5.18 -26.86
N ARG A 166 -9.98 6.19 -26.05
CA ARG A 166 -9.15 6.62 -24.91
C ARG A 166 -9.27 5.70 -23.71
N LYS A 167 -10.45 5.09 -23.46
CA LYS A 167 -10.62 4.07 -22.42
C LYS A 167 -9.69 2.88 -22.64
N THR A 168 -9.47 2.50 -23.91
CA THR A 168 -8.56 1.42 -24.28
C THR A 168 -7.08 1.86 -24.23
N LYS A 169 -6.79 3.16 -24.23
CA LYS A 169 -5.43 3.70 -24.17
C LYS A 169 -4.96 4.03 -22.75
N LEU A 170 -5.88 4.14 -21.78
CA LEU A 170 -5.59 4.43 -20.37
C LEU A 170 -5.76 3.21 -19.45
N ALA A 171 -6.17 2.07 -20.02
CA ALA A 171 -6.28 0.80 -19.30
C ALA A 171 -4.94 0.01 -19.40
#